data_f93c8c4d4d74786002e5abde9d71b268
#
_entry.id   f93c8c4d4d74786002e5abde9d71b268
#
_cell.length_a   1.000
_cell.length_b   1.000
_cell.length_c   1.000
_cell.angle_alpha   90.00
_cell.angle_beta   90.00
_cell.angle_gamma   90.00
#
_symmetry.space_group_name_H-M   'P 1'
#
loop_
_entity.id
_entity.type
_entity.pdbx_description
1 polymer ?
#
loop_
_entity_poly.entity_id
_entity_poly.type
_entity_poly.pdbx_seq_one_letter_code
_entity_poly.pdbx_strand_id
1 'polypeptide(L)'
;KSSWAHQNIMDLNILRHSCSHIMAQAVKELWPDTKLGIGPSIEDGFYYDFDKKEPFTDEDLLRIEEKMRQIIAKDEPFIREELAKKEAIELFKNLKEDYKLQLIQAIPDEKVSIYKTGKVFLDLCRCPHVKSTGDIKSLKLLSVAGAYWHGIETNPMLQRIYGTCFENEQELDEYLKNIEEAKKRDHRKLGPVLGFFDIYHQEAGAGLVF
;
A
#
# COMPACT_ATOMS: atom_id res chain seq x y z
N LYS A 1 23.85 0.37 -22.44
CA LYS A 1 23.60 1.32 -21.33
C LYS A 1 22.16 1.23 -20.75
N SER A 2 21.33 0.28 -21.20
CA SER A 2 19.92 0.17 -20.76
C SER A 2 19.61 -0.96 -19.75
N SER A 3 20.59 -1.82 -19.42
CA SER A 3 20.31 -2.97 -18.55
C SER A 3 20.26 -2.63 -17.05
N TRP A 4 20.99 -1.62 -16.62
CA TRP A 4 21.07 -1.23 -15.21
C TRP A 4 19.78 -0.57 -14.69
N ALA A 5 19.14 0.28 -15.51
CA ALA A 5 17.92 0.95 -15.11
C ALA A 5 16.72 -0.01 -14.95
N HIS A 6 16.63 -1.04 -15.81
CA HIS A 6 15.55 -2.04 -15.70
C HIS A 6 15.72 -2.99 -14.49
N GLN A 7 16.96 -3.31 -14.15
CA GLN A 7 17.24 -4.20 -13.01
C GLN A 7 16.93 -3.52 -11.69
N ASN A 8 17.30 -2.23 -11.54
CA ASN A 8 16.97 -1.44 -10.35
C ASN A 8 15.46 -1.22 -10.19
N ILE A 9 14.71 -0.94 -11.26
CA ILE A 9 13.26 -0.74 -11.21
C ILE A 9 12.53 -2.04 -10.78
N MET A 10 13.01 -3.20 -11.20
CA MET A 10 12.43 -4.49 -10.81
C MET A 10 12.66 -4.80 -9.33
N ASP A 11 13.83 -4.51 -8.82
CA ASP A 11 14.18 -4.70 -7.40
C ASP A 11 13.37 -3.76 -6.50
N LEU A 12 13.18 -2.50 -6.90
CA LEU A 12 12.37 -1.53 -6.19
C LEU A 12 10.89 -1.91 -6.14
N ASN A 13 10.34 -2.48 -7.21
CA ASN A 13 8.98 -2.97 -7.23
C ASN A 13 8.78 -4.16 -6.29
N ILE A 14 9.74 -5.07 -6.21
CA ILE A 14 9.73 -6.20 -5.27
C ILE A 14 9.81 -5.68 -3.84
N LEU A 15 10.69 -4.71 -3.58
CA LEU A 15 10.84 -4.07 -2.27
C LEU A 15 9.52 -3.40 -1.83
N ARG A 16 8.93 -2.57 -2.69
CA ARG A 16 7.66 -1.87 -2.45
C ARG A 16 6.50 -2.82 -2.22
N HIS A 17 6.41 -3.88 -3.02
CA HIS A 17 5.39 -4.90 -2.84
C HIS A 17 5.57 -5.65 -1.51
N SER A 18 6.79 -5.99 -1.13
CA SER A 18 7.07 -6.59 0.17
C SER A 18 6.71 -5.66 1.33
N CYS A 19 6.99 -4.36 1.17
CA CYS A 19 6.62 -3.35 2.15
C CYS A 19 5.08 -3.24 2.31
N SER A 20 4.29 -3.41 1.23
CA SER A 20 2.83 -3.43 1.32
C SER A 20 2.33 -4.61 2.16
N HIS A 21 2.96 -5.78 2.09
CA HIS A 21 2.63 -6.93 2.94
C HIS A 21 2.99 -6.71 4.41
N ILE A 22 4.13 -6.04 4.70
CA ILE A 22 4.48 -5.64 6.07
C ILE A 22 3.45 -4.66 6.63
N MET A 23 2.94 -3.73 5.81
CA MET A 23 1.86 -2.84 6.22
C MET A 23 0.58 -3.63 6.52
N ALA A 24 0.21 -4.59 5.67
CA ALA A 24 -0.96 -5.44 5.91
C ALA A 24 -0.83 -6.24 7.21
N GLN A 25 0.34 -6.82 7.48
CA GLN A 25 0.65 -7.50 8.74
C GLN A 25 0.53 -6.54 9.93
N ALA A 26 1.10 -5.35 9.85
CA ALA A 26 1.04 -4.34 10.91
C ALA A 26 -0.40 -3.94 11.23
N VAL A 27 -1.23 -3.72 10.21
CA VAL A 27 -2.65 -3.40 10.37
C VAL A 27 -3.40 -4.56 11.03
N LYS A 28 -3.18 -5.80 10.60
CA LYS A 28 -3.81 -6.99 11.22
C LYS A 28 -3.38 -7.20 12.67
N GLU A 29 -2.13 -6.91 13.02
CA GLU A 29 -1.67 -7.01 14.42
C GLU A 29 -2.26 -5.91 15.31
N LEU A 30 -2.53 -4.72 14.76
CA LEU A 30 -3.15 -3.61 15.50
C LEU A 30 -4.68 -3.70 15.54
N TRP A 31 -5.30 -4.13 14.45
CA TRP A 31 -6.75 -4.28 14.30
C TRP A 31 -7.09 -5.64 13.65
N PRO A 32 -7.18 -6.72 14.44
CA PRO A 32 -7.36 -8.08 13.93
C PRO A 32 -8.61 -8.30 13.08
N ASP A 33 -9.67 -7.52 13.31
CA ASP A 33 -10.94 -7.62 12.59
C ASP A 33 -10.93 -6.92 11.21
N THR A 34 -9.90 -6.14 10.90
CA THR A 34 -9.74 -5.50 9.59
C THR A 34 -9.57 -6.54 8.50
N LYS A 35 -10.37 -6.46 7.43
CA LYS A 35 -10.23 -7.35 6.28
C LYS A 35 -9.26 -6.78 5.25
N LEU A 36 -8.55 -7.68 4.59
CA LEU A 36 -7.51 -7.36 3.63
C LEU A 36 -8.04 -7.38 2.20
N GLY A 37 -7.87 -6.28 1.48
CA GLY A 37 -8.12 -6.18 0.05
C GLY A 37 -6.90 -6.61 -0.78
N ILE A 38 -6.30 -5.68 -1.50
CA ILE A 38 -5.12 -5.88 -2.35
C ILE A 38 -4.04 -4.84 -2.04
N GLY A 39 -2.77 -5.21 -2.28
CA GLY A 39 -1.61 -4.35 -2.01
C GLY A 39 -0.51 -4.42 -3.07
N PRO A 40 -0.72 -3.85 -4.27
CA PRO A 40 0.32 -3.82 -5.29
C PRO A 40 1.38 -2.75 -5.02
N SER A 41 2.54 -2.91 -5.65
CA SER A 41 3.48 -1.82 -5.87
C SER A 41 2.95 -0.89 -6.98
N ILE A 42 3.33 0.38 -6.88
CA ILE A 42 3.09 1.43 -7.90
C ILE A 42 4.40 2.16 -8.20
N GLU A 43 4.41 3.04 -9.21
CA GLU A 43 5.61 3.69 -9.71
C GLU A 43 6.44 4.37 -8.61
N ASP A 44 5.80 5.09 -7.68
CA ASP A 44 6.49 5.83 -6.62
C ASP A 44 6.30 5.24 -5.21
N GLY A 45 5.77 4.01 -5.11
CA GLY A 45 5.52 3.43 -3.80
C GLY A 45 4.66 2.17 -3.85
N PHE A 46 3.77 2.08 -2.91
CA PHE A 46 2.81 0.97 -2.77
C PHE A 46 1.53 1.48 -2.12
N TYR A 47 0.50 0.66 -2.19
CA TYR A 47 -0.67 0.85 -1.34
C TYR A 47 -1.20 -0.49 -0.85
N TYR A 48 -2.13 -0.43 0.08
CA TYR A 48 -2.94 -1.58 0.47
C TYR A 48 -4.36 -1.13 0.83
N ASP A 49 -5.35 -1.92 0.41
CA ASP A 49 -6.76 -1.66 0.66
C ASP A 49 -7.23 -2.43 1.89
N PHE A 50 -7.88 -1.74 2.81
CA PHE A 50 -8.37 -2.28 4.06
C PHE A 50 -9.87 -2.02 4.22
N ASP A 51 -10.61 -3.03 4.67
CA ASP A 51 -11.98 -2.85 5.17
C ASP A 51 -11.93 -2.82 6.69
N LYS A 52 -11.88 -1.61 7.22
CA LYS A 52 -11.90 -1.30 8.66
C LYS A 52 -13.11 -0.44 8.97
N LYS A 53 -13.80 -0.75 10.06
CA LYS A 53 -15.06 -0.10 10.43
C LYS A 53 -14.90 1.41 10.66
N GLU A 54 -13.91 1.79 11.46
CA GLU A 54 -13.59 3.20 11.71
C GLU A 54 -12.56 3.69 10.69
N PRO A 55 -12.65 4.97 10.24
CA PRO A 55 -11.62 5.54 9.38
C PRO A 55 -10.23 5.53 10.03
N PHE A 56 -9.20 5.31 9.23
CA PHE A 56 -7.82 5.55 9.67
C PHE A 56 -7.55 7.03 9.83
N THR A 57 -6.87 7.39 10.90
CA THR A 57 -6.41 8.74 11.20
C THR A 57 -4.92 8.90 10.90
N ASP A 58 -4.42 10.15 10.89
CA ASP A 58 -2.99 10.42 10.76
C ASP A 58 -2.19 9.79 11.92
N GLU A 59 -2.77 9.74 13.12
CA GLU A 59 -2.17 9.07 14.27
C GLU A 59 -2.06 7.55 14.07
N ASP A 60 -3.07 6.94 13.43
CA ASP A 60 -3.03 5.52 13.09
C ASP A 60 -1.92 5.23 12.09
N LEU A 61 -1.65 6.11 11.13
CA LEU A 61 -0.52 5.94 10.20
C LEU A 61 0.83 5.87 10.95
N LEU A 62 1.03 6.73 11.95
CA LEU A 62 2.24 6.69 12.77
C LEU A 62 2.36 5.38 13.57
N ARG A 63 1.25 4.90 14.12
CA ARG A 63 1.20 3.61 14.84
C ARG A 63 1.48 2.43 13.89
N ILE A 64 0.97 2.48 12.66
CA ILE A 64 1.24 1.45 11.65
C ILE A 64 2.72 1.47 11.27
N GLU A 65 3.30 2.64 11.00
CA GLU A 65 4.75 2.76 10.69
C GLU A 65 5.62 2.18 11.80
N GLU A 66 5.33 2.51 13.03
CA GLU A 66 6.08 1.98 14.19
C GLU A 66 5.96 0.45 14.27
N LYS A 67 4.75 -0.07 14.05
CA LYS A 67 4.53 -1.52 14.01
C LYS A 67 5.26 -2.18 12.84
N MET A 68 5.27 -1.55 11.66
CA MET A 68 6.04 -2.02 10.50
C MET A 68 7.53 -2.11 10.82
N ARG A 69 8.11 -1.09 11.47
CA ARG A 69 9.52 -1.11 11.91
C ARG A 69 9.80 -2.25 12.88
N GLN A 70 8.88 -2.52 13.81
CA GLN A 70 9.01 -3.65 14.74
C GLN A 70 8.99 -5.01 14.02
N ILE A 71 8.16 -5.16 12.96
CA ILE A 71 8.11 -6.38 12.15
C ILE A 71 9.41 -6.51 11.34
N ILE A 72 9.88 -5.44 10.72
CA ILE A 72 11.14 -5.40 9.98
C ILE A 72 12.33 -5.81 10.85
N ALA A 73 12.38 -5.31 12.07
CA ALA A 73 13.46 -5.60 13.02
C ALA A 73 13.53 -7.08 13.44
N LYS A 74 12.46 -7.86 13.25
CA LYS A 74 12.48 -9.31 13.51
C LYS A 74 13.23 -10.11 12.45
N ASP A 75 13.47 -9.54 11.28
CA ASP A 75 14.16 -10.15 10.13
C ASP A 75 13.60 -11.53 9.74
N GLU A 76 12.28 -11.62 9.65
CA GLU A 76 11.57 -12.87 9.33
C GLU A 76 11.53 -13.11 7.81
N PRO A 77 11.68 -14.36 7.33
CA PRO A 77 11.68 -14.67 5.92
C PRO A 77 10.28 -14.56 5.30
N PHE A 78 10.23 -14.16 4.02
CA PHE A 78 9.06 -14.33 3.16
C PHE A 78 9.07 -15.72 2.55
N ILE A 79 8.09 -16.54 2.90
CA ILE A 79 8.00 -17.95 2.46
C ILE A 79 6.84 -18.10 1.49
N ARG A 80 7.13 -18.45 0.24
CA ARG A 80 6.11 -18.76 -0.77
C ARG A 80 5.67 -20.21 -0.63
N GLU A 81 4.37 -20.42 -0.59
CA GLU A 81 3.75 -21.75 -0.62
C GLU A 81 2.70 -21.82 -1.73
N GLU A 82 2.53 -22.98 -2.32
CA GLU A 82 1.45 -23.27 -3.24
C GLU A 82 0.45 -24.21 -2.58
N LEU A 83 -0.82 -23.83 -2.63
CA LEU A 83 -1.93 -24.61 -2.10
C LEU A 83 -2.91 -25.01 -3.22
N ALA A 84 -3.58 -26.13 -3.06
CA ALA A 84 -4.74 -26.41 -3.88
C ALA A 84 -5.81 -25.34 -3.63
N LYS A 85 -6.51 -24.92 -4.68
CA LYS A 85 -7.53 -23.86 -4.60
C LYS A 85 -8.57 -24.13 -3.50
N LYS A 86 -8.97 -25.40 -3.33
CA LYS A 86 -9.90 -25.81 -2.27
C LYS A 86 -9.35 -25.58 -0.87
N GLU A 87 -8.08 -25.92 -0.64
CA GLU A 87 -7.42 -25.72 0.65
C GLU A 87 -7.26 -24.23 0.96
N ALA A 88 -6.91 -23.42 -0.04
CA ALA A 88 -6.83 -21.97 0.10
C ALA A 88 -8.19 -21.36 0.45
N ILE A 89 -9.29 -21.81 -0.18
CA ILE A 89 -10.64 -21.34 0.15
C ILE A 89 -10.97 -21.64 1.62
N GLU A 90 -10.70 -22.84 2.10
CA GLU A 90 -10.94 -23.20 3.51
C GLU A 90 -10.08 -22.35 4.47
N LEU A 91 -8.81 -22.16 4.13
CA LEU A 91 -7.90 -21.34 4.91
C LEU A 91 -8.39 -19.90 5.06
N PHE A 92 -8.67 -19.21 3.94
CA PHE A 92 -9.12 -17.81 3.95
C PHE A 92 -10.54 -17.65 4.51
N LYS A 93 -11.40 -18.68 4.41
CA LYS A 93 -12.69 -18.72 5.08
C LYS A 93 -12.54 -18.76 6.60
N ASN A 94 -11.64 -19.57 7.12
CA ASN A 94 -11.35 -19.63 8.55
C ASN A 94 -10.76 -18.33 9.08
N LEU A 95 -9.98 -17.62 8.25
CA LEU A 95 -9.42 -16.29 8.56
C LEU A 95 -10.46 -15.16 8.38
N LYS A 96 -11.65 -15.44 7.85
CA LYS A 96 -12.72 -14.46 7.56
C LYS A 96 -12.28 -13.37 6.57
N GLU A 97 -11.40 -13.70 5.62
CA GLU A 97 -10.87 -12.78 4.61
C GLU A 97 -11.72 -12.86 3.32
N ASP A 98 -12.90 -12.24 3.34
CA ASP A 98 -13.90 -12.33 2.27
C ASP A 98 -13.39 -11.82 0.92
N TYR A 99 -12.60 -10.73 0.90
CA TYR A 99 -12.01 -10.19 -0.33
C TYR A 99 -11.02 -11.17 -0.95
N LYS A 100 -10.21 -11.85 -0.13
CA LYS A 100 -9.30 -12.89 -0.61
C LYS A 100 -10.05 -14.09 -1.17
N LEU A 101 -11.20 -14.46 -0.60
CA LEU A 101 -12.06 -15.51 -1.16
C LEU A 101 -12.57 -15.14 -2.54
N GLN A 102 -13.01 -13.90 -2.77
CA GLN A 102 -13.43 -13.43 -4.09
C GLN A 102 -12.29 -13.49 -5.10
N LEU A 103 -11.08 -13.05 -4.71
CA LEU A 103 -9.90 -13.13 -5.56
C LEU A 103 -9.54 -14.58 -5.93
N ILE A 104 -9.55 -15.50 -4.95
CA ILE A 104 -9.26 -16.91 -5.19
C ILE A 104 -10.29 -17.52 -6.16
N GLN A 105 -11.56 -17.20 -6.01
CA GLN A 105 -12.61 -17.68 -6.91
C GLN A 105 -12.39 -17.25 -8.36
N ALA A 106 -11.91 -16.02 -8.57
CA ALA A 106 -11.61 -15.47 -9.89
C ALA A 106 -10.35 -16.06 -10.57
N ILE A 107 -9.46 -16.71 -9.81
CA ILE A 107 -8.27 -17.37 -10.37
C ILE A 107 -8.70 -18.64 -11.12
N PRO A 108 -8.37 -18.80 -12.41
CA PRO A 108 -8.74 -19.98 -13.17
C PRO A 108 -7.97 -21.25 -12.78
N ASP A 109 -6.76 -21.08 -12.23
CA ASP A 109 -5.85 -22.16 -11.91
C ASP A 109 -6.36 -23.00 -10.72
N GLU A 110 -6.02 -24.28 -10.71
CA GLU A 110 -6.35 -25.20 -9.60
C GLU A 110 -5.46 -25.01 -8.36
N LYS A 111 -4.35 -24.27 -8.52
CA LYS A 111 -3.41 -23.93 -7.45
C LYS A 111 -3.31 -22.42 -7.32
N VAL A 112 -3.13 -21.97 -6.10
CA VAL A 112 -2.86 -20.57 -5.76
C VAL A 112 -1.62 -20.48 -4.90
N SER A 113 -0.89 -19.36 -5.01
CA SER A 113 0.25 -19.08 -4.15
C SER A 113 -0.12 -18.14 -3.03
N ILE A 114 0.44 -18.41 -1.87
CA ILE A 114 0.39 -17.56 -0.70
C ILE A 114 1.81 -17.22 -0.26
N TYR A 115 1.96 -16.11 0.43
CA TYR A 115 3.20 -15.78 1.13
C TYR A 115 2.94 -15.70 2.62
N LYS A 116 3.83 -16.33 3.38
CA LYS A 116 3.88 -16.25 4.84
C LYS A 116 5.02 -15.35 5.27
N THR A 117 4.77 -14.52 6.27
CA THR A 117 5.80 -13.72 6.94
C THR A 117 5.78 -14.09 8.42
N GLY A 118 6.89 -14.62 8.89
CA GLY A 118 6.97 -15.18 10.23
C GLY A 118 5.99 -16.34 10.45
N LYS A 119 5.49 -16.45 11.71
CA LYS A 119 4.58 -17.54 12.09
C LYS A 119 3.10 -17.16 12.02
N VAL A 120 2.78 -15.89 11.86
CA VAL A 120 1.46 -15.34 12.19
C VAL A 120 0.74 -14.75 10.97
N PHE A 121 1.46 -14.19 10.00
CA PHE A 121 0.86 -13.50 8.87
C PHE A 121 0.98 -14.32 7.59
N LEU A 122 -0.10 -14.35 6.83
CA LEU A 122 -0.12 -14.89 5.47
C LEU A 122 -1.04 -14.05 4.58
N ASP A 123 -0.68 -13.98 3.30
CA ASP A 123 -1.49 -13.29 2.29
C ASP A 123 -1.52 -14.06 0.96
N LEU A 124 -2.60 -13.85 0.20
CA LEU A 124 -2.74 -14.35 -1.17
C LEU A 124 -1.88 -13.49 -2.09
N CYS A 125 -0.83 -14.07 -2.67
CA CYS A 125 0.07 -13.33 -3.53
C CYS A 125 0.80 -14.23 -4.54
N ARG A 126 1.01 -13.69 -5.75
CA ARG A 126 1.74 -14.33 -6.86
C ARG A 126 3.10 -13.67 -7.14
N CYS A 127 3.25 -12.44 -6.70
CA CYS A 127 4.44 -11.64 -7.00
C CYS A 127 5.63 -12.07 -6.16
N PRO A 128 6.86 -11.87 -6.64
CA PRO A 128 8.05 -12.10 -5.84
C PRO A 128 8.14 -11.11 -4.67
N HIS A 129 8.79 -11.54 -3.61
CA HIS A 129 9.12 -10.72 -2.44
C HIS A 129 10.63 -10.70 -2.20
N VAL A 130 11.10 -9.76 -1.38
CA VAL A 130 12.45 -9.79 -0.81
C VAL A 130 12.64 -11.05 0.06
N LYS A 131 13.87 -11.37 0.41
CA LYS A 131 14.18 -12.61 1.14
C LYS A 131 13.65 -12.59 2.57
N SER A 132 13.80 -11.44 3.25
CA SER A 132 13.35 -11.25 4.63
C SER A 132 12.82 -9.84 4.85
N THR A 133 12.09 -9.66 5.94
CA THR A 133 11.58 -8.34 6.33
C THR A 133 12.71 -7.35 6.58
N GLY A 134 13.87 -7.81 7.04
CA GLY A 134 15.06 -7.00 7.28
C GLY A 134 15.71 -6.40 6.03
N ASP A 135 15.34 -6.84 4.83
CA ASP A 135 15.79 -6.23 3.57
C ASP A 135 15.17 -4.84 3.34
N ILE A 136 14.05 -4.53 3.99
CA ILE A 136 13.38 -3.23 3.91
C ILE A 136 14.08 -2.26 4.86
N LYS A 137 14.76 -1.23 4.32
CA LYS A 137 15.58 -0.30 5.11
C LYS A 137 14.87 1.00 5.43
N SER A 138 14.08 1.52 4.50
CA SER A 138 13.42 2.81 4.66
C SER A 138 11.99 2.75 4.15
N LEU A 139 11.07 3.36 4.87
CA LEU A 139 9.67 3.44 4.48
C LEU A 139 8.99 4.67 5.07
N LYS A 140 7.93 5.14 4.42
CA LYS A 140 7.04 6.17 4.91
C LYS A 140 5.61 5.90 4.46
N LEU A 141 4.64 6.00 5.36
CA LEU A 141 3.23 6.08 4.99
C LEU A 141 2.87 7.52 4.66
N LEU A 142 2.10 7.72 3.60
CA LEU A 142 1.90 9.04 3.01
C LEU A 142 0.50 9.60 3.26
N SER A 143 -0.53 8.77 3.03
CA SER A 143 -1.92 9.24 3.12
C SER A 143 -2.91 8.08 3.15
N VAL A 144 -4.15 8.41 3.51
CA VAL A 144 -5.31 7.53 3.40
C VAL A 144 -6.28 8.11 2.37
N ALA A 145 -6.89 7.26 1.55
CA ALA A 145 -7.95 7.64 0.62
C ALA A 145 -9.04 6.55 0.57
N GLY A 146 -10.26 6.93 0.19
CA GLY A 146 -11.30 5.97 -0.15
C GLY A 146 -11.04 5.33 -1.51
N ALA A 147 -11.29 4.03 -1.64
CA ALA A 147 -11.20 3.31 -2.90
C ALA A 147 -12.30 2.24 -2.98
N TYR A 148 -13.14 2.30 -4.00
CA TYR A 148 -14.14 1.28 -4.21
C TYR A 148 -13.49 -0.05 -4.59
N TRP A 149 -13.97 -1.14 -4.01
CA TRP A 149 -13.50 -2.49 -4.36
C TRP A 149 -13.67 -2.76 -5.86
N HIS A 150 -12.59 -3.17 -6.52
CA HIS A 150 -12.47 -3.30 -7.98
C HIS A 150 -12.75 -2.01 -8.77
N GLY A 151 -12.75 -0.84 -8.15
CA GLY A 151 -13.06 0.44 -8.82
C GLY A 151 -14.53 0.61 -9.21
N ILE A 152 -15.43 -0.18 -8.66
CA ILE A 152 -16.86 -0.16 -8.97
C ILE A 152 -17.60 0.55 -7.82
N GLU A 153 -18.27 1.66 -8.11
CA GLU A 153 -18.93 2.52 -7.11
C GLU A 153 -20.03 1.81 -6.30
N THR A 154 -20.63 0.75 -6.84
CA THR A 154 -21.64 -0.05 -6.12
C THR A 154 -21.05 -1.05 -5.13
N ASN A 155 -19.73 -1.28 -5.18
CA ASN A 155 -19.02 -2.13 -4.24
C ASN A 155 -18.65 -1.38 -2.95
N PRO A 156 -18.31 -2.11 -1.87
CA PRO A 156 -17.84 -1.48 -0.64
C PRO A 156 -16.67 -0.53 -0.88
N MET A 157 -16.71 0.62 -0.19
CA MET A 157 -15.60 1.55 -0.19
C MET A 157 -14.60 1.13 0.89
N LEU A 158 -13.40 0.76 0.46
CA LEU A 158 -12.27 0.40 1.30
C LEU A 158 -11.42 1.64 1.61
N GLN A 159 -10.59 1.51 2.61
CA GLN A 159 -9.61 2.53 2.98
C GLN A 159 -8.26 2.13 2.41
N ARG A 160 -7.74 2.93 1.51
CA ARG A 160 -6.46 2.73 0.84
C ARG A 160 -5.39 3.53 1.55
N ILE A 161 -4.41 2.85 2.13
CA ILE A 161 -3.22 3.50 2.69
C ILE A 161 -2.13 3.48 1.64
N TYR A 162 -1.60 4.67 1.33
CA TYR A 162 -0.44 4.85 0.46
C TYR A 162 0.83 4.93 1.28
N GLY A 163 1.87 4.31 0.77
CA GLY A 163 3.21 4.39 1.33
C GLY A 163 4.28 4.35 0.25
N THR A 164 5.50 4.63 0.65
CA THR A 164 6.69 4.50 -0.21
C THR A 164 7.80 3.83 0.56
N CYS A 165 8.73 3.21 -0.16
CA CYS A 165 9.99 2.72 0.38
C CYS A 165 11.09 2.82 -0.66
N PHE A 166 12.33 2.91 -0.16
CA PHE A 166 13.55 3.03 -0.95
C PHE A 166 14.63 2.11 -0.38
N GLU A 167 15.71 1.91 -1.11
CA GLU A 167 16.81 1.06 -0.67
C GLU A 167 17.54 1.62 0.57
N ASN A 168 17.49 2.95 0.75
CA ASN A 168 18.13 3.64 1.87
C ASN A 168 17.34 4.89 2.31
N GLU A 169 17.66 5.39 3.49
CA GLU A 169 17.01 6.58 4.06
C GLU A 169 17.29 7.86 3.28
N GLN A 170 18.45 7.96 2.66
CA GLN A 170 18.86 9.14 1.90
C GLN A 170 17.94 9.36 0.69
N GLU A 171 17.64 8.31 -0.05
CA GLU A 171 16.70 8.35 -1.19
C GLU A 171 15.28 8.66 -0.73
N LEU A 172 14.85 8.10 0.40
CA LEU A 172 13.54 8.40 0.99
C LEU A 172 13.44 9.88 1.37
N ASP A 173 14.44 10.43 2.05
CA ASP A 173 14.46 11.83 2.47
C ASP A 173 14.45 12.79 1.27
N GLU A 174 15.21 12.48 0.23
CA GLU A 174 15.21 13.26 -1.03
C GLU A 174 13.82 13.23 -1.68
N TYR A 175 13.20 12.08 -1.77
CA TYR A 175 11.86 11.92 -2.30
C TYR A 175 10.81 12.72 -1.51
N LEU A 176 10.83 12.63 -0.17
CA LEU A 176 9.92 13.37 0.70
C LEU A 176 10.11 14.88 0.57
N LYS A 177 11.36 15.35 0.50
CA LYS A 177 11.69 16.75 0.25
C LYS A 177 11.13 17.23 -1.09
N ASN A 178 11.28 16.44 -2.16
CA ASN A 178 10.74 16.78 -3.47
C ASN A 178 9.21 16.89 -3.47
N ILE A 179 8.52 15.99 -2.75
CA ILE A 179 7.05 16.08 -2.56
C ILE A 179 6.67 17.37 -1.83
N GLU A 180 7.40 17.73 -0.77
CA GLU A 180 7.14 18.95 0.00
C GLU A 180 7.34 20.21 -0.84
N GLU A 181 8.41 20.25 -1.63
CA GLU A 181 8.67 21.34 -2.56
C GLU A 181 7.61 21.43 -3.66
N ALA A 182 7.18 20.29 -4.21
CA ALA A 182 6.09 20.25 -5.19
C ALA A 182 4.77 20.79 -4.59
N LYS A 183 4.45 20.42 -3.34
CA LYS A 183 3.27 20.97 -2.63
C LYS A 183 3.36 22.49 -2.40
N LYS A 184 4.56 23.02 -2.15
CA LYS A 184 4.79 24.46 -2.01
C LYS A 184 4.65 25.20 -3.34
N ARG A 185 4.94 24.54 -4.47
CA ARG A 185 4.84 25.10 -5.83
C ARG A 185 3.48 24.86 -6.47
N ASP A 186 2.48 24.35 -5.74
CA ASP A 186 1.15 24.13 -6.27
C ASP A 186 0.56 25.46 -6.76
N HIS A 187 0.35 25.58 -8.09
CA HIS A 187 -0.15 26.78 -8.74
C HIS A 187 -1.50 27.24 -8.19
N ARG A 188 -2.33 26.32 -7.70
CA ARG A 188 -3.63 26.63 -7.08
C ARG A 188 -3.49 27.42 -5.78
N LYS A 189 -2.34 27.28 -5.09
CA LYS A 189 -2.00 28.05 -3.87
C LYS A 189 -1.22 29.30 -4.23
N LEU A 190 -0.23 29.18 -5.14
CA LEU A 190 0.61 30.31 -5.50
C LEU A 190 -0.09 31.35 -6.37
N GLY A 191 -0.99 30.91 -7.25
CA GLY A 191 -1.70 31.81 -8.16
C GLY A 191 -2.47 32.91 -7.42
N PRO A 192 -3.35 32.60 -6.46
CA PRO A 192 -4.04 33.61 -5.65
C PRO A 192 -3.09 34.48 -4.83
N VAL A 193 -2.06 33.88 -4.22
CA VAL A 193 -1.06 34.62 -3.39
C VAL A 193 -0.26 35.62 -4.22
N LEU A 194 0.06 35.26 -5.46
CA LEU A 194 0.80 36.13 -6.40
C LEU A 194 -0.10 37.06 -7.22
N GLY A 195 -1.42 36.95 -7.04
CA GLY A 195 -2.39 37.77 -7.76
C GLY A 195 -2.53 37.46 -9.24
N PHE A 196 -2.17 36.22 -9.66
CA PHE A 196 -2.31 35.80 -11.05
C PHE A 196 -3.74 35.40 -11.41
N PHE A 197 -4.48 34.82 -10.44
CA PHE A 197 -5.91 34.47 -10.56
C PHE A 197 -6.48 34.25 -9.16
N ASP A 198 -7.81 34.20 -9.08
CA ASP A 198 -8.52 33.76 -7.86
C ASP A 198 -9.55 32.69 -8.20
N ILE A 199 -9.96 31.90 -7.19
CA ILE A 199 -10.92 30.81 -7.36
C ILE A 199 -12.19 31.19 -6.61
N TYR A 200 -13.22 31.63 -7.36
CA TYR A 200 -14.53 32.03 -6.82
C TYR A 200 -15.47 30.82 -6.85
N HIS A 201 -15.65 30.16 -5.73
CA HIS A 201 -16.51 28.98 -5.61
C HIS A 201 -17.99 29.33 -5.42
N GLN A 202 -18.30 30.52 -4.91
CA GLN A 202 -19.65 30.92 -4.53
C GLN A 202 -20.33 31.81 -5.56
N GLU A 203 -19.61 32.62 -6.29
CA GLU A 203 -20.17 33.67 -7.16
C GLU A 203 -20.10 33.32 -8.65
N ALA A 204 -19.11 32.58 -9.10
CA ALA A 204 -18.86 32.28 -10.51
C ALA A 204 -18.96 30.79 -10.88
N GLY A 205 -19.38 29.94 -9.93
CA GLY A 205 -19.31 28.50 -10.12
C GLY A 205 -17.84 27.97 -10.06
N ALA A 206 -17.64 26.70 -10.38
CA ALA A 206 -16.30 26.11 -10.39
C ALA A 206 -15.51 26.65 -11.60
N GLY A 207 -14.57 27.56 -11.36
CA GLY A 207 -13.75 28.17 -12.41
C GLY A 207 -12.62 29.02 -11.89
N LEU A 208 -11.68 29.33 -12.79
CA LEU A 208 -10.61 30.31 -12.56
C LEU A 208 -11.03 31.64 -13.16
N VAL A 209 -10.91 32.71 -12.38
CA VAL A 209 -11.12 34.08 -12.84
C VAL A 209 -9.78 34.81 -12.79
N PHE A 210 -9.41 35.42 -13.92
CA PHE A 210 -8.16 36.17 -14.08
C PHE A 210 -8.38 37.66 -13.84
#